data_499b57259595f9219cf7ec4e7861309e
#
_entry.id   499b57259595f9219cf7ec4e7861309e
#
_cell.length_a   1.000
_cell.length_b   1.000
_cell.length_c   1.000
_cell.angle_alpha   90.00
_cell.angle_beta   90.00
_cell.angle_gamma   90.00
#
_symmetry.space_group_name_H-M   'P 1'
#
loop_
_entity.id
_entity.type
_entity.pdbx_description
1 polymer ?
#
loop_
_entity_poly.entity_id
_entity_poly.type
_entity_poly.pdbx_seq_one_letter_code
_entity_poly.pdbx_strand_id
1 'polypeptide(L)'
;PYLHFKTFEKLFQLPQAYVFLTEEERMLVRRQFKTAGIPCDVLGTGVDIPDYPPASAFRQKYRIHAPYLIYVGRIDEGKDCPTLFRYFIEFKERNPSDLKLVLMGKAVCNIPKHPDIIPLGFVSEEDKFSGLSDAISLVLPSQYESLSIAVLEAMALGVPVLVNGQCDVLKGHCTKSNGGLYYRNFFEFEGALNYLFSHPDEYQEMQENAYEYVLEHYDWDVILER
;
A
#
# COMPACT_ATOMS: atom_id res chain seq x y z
N PRO A 1 -7.33 -10.80 -25.28
CA PRO A 1 -7.59 -11.01 -23.84
C PRO A 1 -8.43 -12.27 -23.59
N TYR A 2 -9.51 -12.54 -24.37
CA TYR A 2 -10.44 -13.66 -24.15
C TYR A 2 -9.82 -15.08 -24.28
N LEU A 3 -8.79 -15.26 -25.08
CA LEU A 3 -8.12 -16.57 -25.25
C LEU A 3 -7.29 -16.97 -24.01
N HIS A 4 -6.71 -16.01 -23.29
CA HIS A 4 -5.94 -16.31 -22.09
C HIS A 4 -6.84 -16.80 -20.94
N PHE A 5 -8.04 -16.27 -20.77
CA PHE A 5 -8.94 -16.69 -19.69
C PHE A 5 -9.35 -18.16 -19.77
N LYS A 6 -9.63 -18.69 -20.98
CA LYS A 6 -10.00 -20.12 -21.13
C LYS A 6 -8.87 -21.09 -20.77
N THR A 7 -7.62 -20.70 -20.98
CA THR A 7 -6.46 -21.51 -20.59
C THR A 7 -6.29 -21.49 -19.08
N PHE A 8 -6.45 -20.35 -18.46
CA PHE A 8 -6.41 -20.22 -17.00
C PHE A 8 -7.60 -20.89 -16.32
N GLU A 9 -8.80 -20.93 -16.91
CA GLU A 9 -9.96 -21.61 -16.34
C GLU A 9 -9.67 -23.08 -16.01
N LYS A 10 -8.98 -23.80 -16.92
CA LYS A 10 -8.58 -25.20 -16.67
C LYS A 10 -7.57 -25.30 -15.53
N LEU A 11 -6.61 -24.36 -15.46
CA LEU A 11 -5.62 -24.31 -14.39
C LEU A 11 -6.29 -24.12 -13.03
N PHE A 12 -7.28 -23.23 -12.96
CA PHE A 12 -8.04 -22.97 -11.73
C PHE A 12 -9.03 -24.09 -11.36
N GLN A 13 -9.18 -25.13 -12.15
CA GLN A 13 -9.99 -26.32 -11.82
C GLN A 13 -9.15 -27.49 -11.33
N LEU A 14 -7.81 -27.41 -11.38
CA LEU A 14 -6.91 -28.50 -10.98
C LEU A 14 -6.68 -28.64 -9.48
N PRO A 15 -6.62 -27.54 -8.68
CA PRO A 15 -6.36 -27.64 -7.25
C PRO A 15 -7.45 -28.42 -6.51
N GLN A 16 -7.05 -29.17 -5.48
CA GLN A 16 -7.98 -29.83 -4.58
C GLN A 16 -8.57 -28.89 -3.53
N ALA A 17 -7.84 -27.81 -3.22
CA ALA A 17 -8.28 -26.72 -2.35
C ALA A 17 -7.53 -25.44 -2.71
N TYR A 18 -8.08 -24.30 -2.29
CA TYR A 18 -7.45 -22.98 -2.39
C TYR A 18 -7.19 -22.39 -1.02
N VAL A 19 -6.08 -21.71 -0.90
CA VAL A 19 -5.81 -20.76 0.19
C VAL A 19 -5.61 -19.39 -0.43
N PHE A 20 -6.40 -18.42 0.00
CA PHE A 20 -6.34 -17.05 -0.45
C PHE A 20 -5.69 -16.16 0.61
N LEU A 21 -5.07 -15.07 0.17
CA LEU A 21 -4.50 -14.08 1.09
C LEU A 21 -5.56 -13.09 1.58
N THR A 22 -6.60 -12.82 0.77
CA THR A 22 -7.68 -11.90 1.13
C THR A 22 -9.03 -12.39 0.63
N GLU A 23 -10.09 -11.92 1.26
CA GLU A 23 -11.47 -12.19 0.85
C GLU A 23 -11.75 -11.60 -0.56
N GLU A 24 -11.20 -10.44 -0.86
CA GLU A 24 -11.32 -9.77 -2.14
C GLU A 24 -10.69 -10.61 -3.27
N GLU A 25 -9.52 -11.22 -3.01
CA GLU A 25 -8.88 -12.17 -3.94
C GLU A 25 -9.77 -13.40 -4.16
N ARG A 26 -10.30 -13.99 -3.08
CA ARG A 26 -11.25 -15.11 -3.14
C ARG A 26 -12.47 -14.77 -3.99
N MET A 27 -13.08 -13.60 -3.75
CA MET A 27 -14.24 -13.14 -4.50
C MET A 27 -13.92 -12.92 -5.97
N LEU A 28 -12.76 -12.33 -6.28
CA LEU A 28 -12.29 -12.12 -7.65
C LEU A 28 -12.15 -13.46 -8.40
N VAL A 29 -11.46 -14.42 -7.80
CA VAL A 29 -11.26 -15.75 -8.41
C VAL A 29 -12.58 -16.48 -8.62
N ARG A 30 -13.47 -16.50 -7.63
CA ARG A 30 -14.79 -17.14 -7.75
C ARG A 30 -15.69 -16.48 -8.80
N ARG A 31 -15.57 -15.20 -9.00
CA ARG A 31 -16.33 -14.45 -10.03
C ARG A 31 -15.82 -14.74 -11.45
N GLN A 32 -14.49 -14.94 -11.59
CA GLN A 32 -13.87 -15.11 -12.90
C GLN A 32 -13.78 -16.58 -13.34
N PHE A 33 -13.66 -17.51 -12.41
CA PHE A 33 -13.42 -18.91 -12.68
C PHE A 33 -14.46 -19.81 -12.00
N LYS A 34 -14.78 -20.96 -12.63
CA LYS A 34 -15.74 -21.93 -12.09
C LYS A 34 -15.11 -22.77 -10.97
N THR A 35 -14.92 -22.17 -9.82
CA THR A 35 -14.26 -22.77 -8.65
C THR A 35 -15.19 -23.05 -7.47
N ALA A 36 -16.51 -22.86 -7.63
CA ALA A 36 -17.47 -22.93 -6.53
C ALA A 36 -17.52 -24.29 -5.80
N GLY A 37 -17.14 -25.38 -6.48
CA GLY A 37 -17.09 -26.73 -5.89
C GLY A 37 -15.75 -27.09 -5.23
N ILE A 38 -14.75 -26.22 -5.29
CA ILE A 38 -13.42 -26.45 -4.73
C ILE A 38 -13.36 -25.82 -3.33
N PRO A 39 -13.00 -26.59 -2.28
CA PRO A 39 -12.82 -26.06 -0.94
C PRO A 39 -11.83 -24.89 -0.92
N CYS A 40 -12.11 -23.88 -0.12
CA CYS A 40 -11.19 -22.75 0.00
C CYS A 40 -11.30 -22.07 1.36
N ASP A 41 -10.19 -21.48 1.77
CA ASP A 41 -10.10 -20.65 2.96
C ASP A 41 -9.30 -19.36 2.68
N VAL A 42 -9.40 -18.37 3.59
CA VAL A 42 -8.65 -17.14 3.56
C VAL A 42 -7.75 -17.11 4.78
N LEU A 43 -6.48 -17.36 4.57
CA LEU A 43 -5.51 -17.43 5.66
C LEU A 43 -4.84 -16.08 5.93
N GLY A 44 -4.48 -15.35 4.89
CA GLY A 44 -3.63 -14.16 5.03
C GLY A 44 -2.16 -14.53 5.26
N THR A 45 -1.42 -13.59 5.82
CA THR A 45 -0.06 -13.79 6.36
C THR A 45 0.18 -12.79 7.46
N GLY A 46 0.98 -13.16 8.45
CA GLY A 46 1.41 -12.24 9.50
C GLY A 46 2.41 -11.20 8.99
N VAL A 47 2.53 -10.13 9.74
CA VAL A 47 3.47 -9.03 9.49
C VAL A 47 4.49 -8.96 10.62
N ASP A 48 5.77 -8.94 10.25
CA ASP A 48 6.88 -8.77 11.18
C ASP A 48 7.36 -7.32 11.15
N ILE A 49 7.45 -6.70 12.31
CA ILE A 49 8.08 -5.39 12.48
C ILE A 49 9.37 -5.61 13.26
N PRO A 50 10.53 -5.60 12.60
CA PRO A 50 11.82 -5.76 13.28
C PRO A 50 12.17 -4.50 14.08
N ASP A 51 13.16 -4.61 14.96
CA ASP A 51 13.77 -3.44 15.56
C ASP A 51 14.35 -2.51 14.48
N TYR A 52 14.07 -1.22 14.57
CA TYR A 52 14.55 -0.22 13.64
C TYR A 52 15.00 1.06 14.36
N PRO A 53 15.98 1.80 13.81
CA PRO A 53 16.43 3.05 14.41
C PRO A 53 15.32 4.12 14.35
N PRO A 54 15.36 5.13 15.24
CA PRO A 54 14.36 6.20 15.25
C PRO A 54 14.37 6.95 13.89
N ALA A 55 13.22 7.50 13.51
CA ALA A 55 13.01 8.23 12.26
C ALA A 55 14.01 9.39 12.06
N SER A 56 14.52 9.99 13.13
CA SER A 56 15.57 11.01 13.07
C SER A 56 16.86 10.50 12.40
N ALA A 57 17.21 9.22 12.60
CA ALA A 57 18.39 8.63 11.95
C ALA A 57 18.17 8.50 10.44
N PHE A 58 16.98 8.06 10.01
CA PHE A 58 16.60 8.01 8.60
C PHE A 58 16.64 9.40 7.96
N ARG A 59 15.99 10.39 8.59
CA ARG A 59 15.97 11.77 8.12
C ARG A 59 17.38 12.34 7.95
N GLN A 60 18.26 12.11 8.93
CA GLN A 60 19.65 12.56 8.87
C GLN A 60 20.42 11.89 7.74
N LYS A 61 20.32 10.55 7.61
CA LYS A 61 21.00 9.76 6.61
C LYS A 61 20.65 10.19 5.18
N TYR A 62 19.38 10.40 4.92
CA TYR A 62 18.87 10.73 3.59
C TYR A 62 18.63 12.24 3.38
N ARG A 63 18.95 13.07 4.38
CA ARG A 63 18.79 14.54 4.36
C ARG A 63 17.36 15.00 4.05
N ILE A 64 16.38 14.32 4.62
CA ILE A 64 14.96 14.61 4.44
C ILE A 64 14.51 15.45 5.65
N HIS A 65 14.25 16.74 5.44
CA HIS A 65 13.86 17.67 6.51
C HIS A 65 12.38 18.06 6.45
N ALA A 66 11.74 17.82 5.33
CA ALA A 66 10.34 18.14 5.08
C ALA A 66 9.42 16.96 5.41
N PRO A 67 8.11 17.20 5.60
CA PRO A 67 7.12 16.13 5.63
C PRO A 67 7.09 15.36 4.30
N TYR A 68 6.77 14.07 4.34
CA TYR A 68 6.79 13.25 3.13
C TYR A 68 5.72 12.17 3.10
N LEU A 69 5.29 11.88 1.88
CA LEU A 69 4.63 10.65 1.50
C LEU A 69 5.71 9.61 1.15
N ILE A 70 5.43 8.35 1.40
CA ILE A 70 6.38 7.27 1.09
C ILE A 70 5.76 6.22 0.18
N TYR A 71 6.53 5.74 -0.78
CA TYR A 71 6.24 4.58 -1.60
C TYR A 71 7.28 3.50 -1.31
N VAL A 72 6.83 2.27 -1.06
CA VAL A 72 7.70 1.11 -0.84
C VAL A 72 7.33 0.01 -1.81
N GLY A 73 8.28 -0.40 -2.65
CA GLY A 73 8.09 -1.47 -3.62
C GLY A 73 8.87 -1.27 -4.91
N ARG A 74 8.69 -2.19 -5.85
CA ARG A 74 9.28 -2.05 -7.18
C ARG A 74 8.62 -0.89 -7.92
N ILE A 75 9.44 0.04 -8.40
CA ILE A 75 8.98 1.26 -9.09
C ILE A 75 8.86 0.93 -10.57
N ASP A 76 7.67 0.58 -11.02
CA ASP A 76 7.39 0.16 -12.40
C ASP A 76 5.98 0.54 -12.88
N GLU A 77 5.73 0.27 -14.15
CA GLU A 77 4.43 0.50 -14.79
C GLU A 77 3.35 -0.47 -14.25
N GLY A 78 3.73 -1.70 -13.89
CA GLY A 78 2.79 -2.70 -13.33
C GLY A 78 2.23 -2.29 -11.97
N LYS A 79 2.98 -1.48 -11.23
CA LYS A 79 2.55 -0.84 -9.97
C LYS A 79 1.92 0.54 -10.19
N ASP A 80 1.75 0.99 -11.43
CA ASP A 80 1.20 2.29 -11.82
C ASP A 80 1.95 3.50 -11.22
N CYS A 81 3.26 3.36 -10.98
CA CYS A 81 4.10 4.45 -10.47
C CYS A 81 4.10 5.70 -11.35
N PRO A 82 4.05 5.62 -12.70
CA PRO A 82 3.94 6.82 -13.54
C PRO A 82 2.71 7.68 -13.23
N THR A 83 1.57 7.08 -12.90
CA THR A 83 0.37 7.81 -12.48
C THR A 83 0.58 8.50 -11.13
N LEU A 84 1.22 7.84 -10.15
CA LEU A 84 1.58 8.46 -8.88
C LEU A 84 2.46 9.69 -9.08
N PHE A 85 3.51 9.60 -9.93
CA PHE A 85 4.39 10.74 -10.19
C PHE A 85 3.65 11.91 -10.79
N ARG A 86 2.79 11.65 -11.78
CA ARG A 86 1.96 12.69 -12.41
C ARG A 86 1.03 13.34 -11.38
N TYR A 87 0.34 12.55 -10.55
CA TYR A 87 -0.58 13.07 -9.54
C TYR A 87 0.15 13.88 -8.46
N PHE A 88 1.32 13.41 -8.03
CA PHE A 88 2.11 14.14 -7.04
C PHE A 88 2.62 15.48 -7.60
N ILE A 89 3.13 15.51 -8.84
CA ILE A 89 3.60 16.75 -9.49
C ILE A 89 2.44 17.73 -9.65
N GLU A 90 1.31 17.27 -10.19
CA GLU A 90 0.11 18.10 -10.35
C GLU A 90 -0.42 18.62 -8.99
N PHE A 91 -0.41 17.77 -7.95
CA PHE A 91 -0.74 18.20 -6.58
C PHE A 91 0.18 19.34 -6.10
N LYS A 92 1.49 19.22 -6.30
CA LYS A 92 2.47 20.22 -5.90
C LYS A 92 2.31 21.57 -6.64
N GLU A 93 1.94 21.52 -7.92
CA GLU A 93 1.66 22.72 -8.73
C GLU A 93 0.43 23.48 -8.21
N ARG A 94 -0.60 22.74 -7.79
CA ARG A 94 -1.87 23.30 -7.29
C ARG A 94 -1.83 23.68 -5.81
N ASN A 95 -1.04 22.94 -5.01
CA ASN A 95 -0.93 23.08 -3.56
C ASN A 95 0.56 23.26 -3.17
N PRO A 96 1.16 24.44 -3.36
CA PRO A 96 2.55 24.70 -3.02
C PRO A 96 2.83 24.40 -1.54
N SER A 97 3.79 23.52 -1.27
CA SER A 97 4.15 23.06 0.07
C SER A 97 5.55 22.44 0.06
N ASP A 98 6.12 22.14 1.22
CA ASP A 98 7.41 21.44 1.35
C ASP A 98 7.28 19.91 1.25
N LEU A 99 6.08 19.38 1.05
CA LEU A 99 5.81 17.94 0.96
C LEU A 99 6.70 17.26 -0.07
N LYS A 100 7.30 16.13 0.31
CA LYS A 100 8.14 15.29 -0.56
C LYS A 100 7.45 13.96 -0.85
N LEU A 101 7.86 13.32 -1.94
CA LEU A 101 7.53 11.92 -2.24
C LEU A 101 8.84 11.10 -2.20
N VAL A 102 8.97 10.28 -1.18
CA VAL A 102 10.11 9.39 -0.99
C VAL A 102 9.79 8.04 -1.63
N LEU A 103 10.71 7.54 -2.45
CA LEU A 103 10.55 6.28 -3.18
C LEU A 103 11.60 5.28 -2.73
N MET A 104 11.18 4.16 -2.14
CA MET A 104 12.03 3.05 -1.74
C MET A 104 11.78 1.84 -2.63
N GLY A 105 12.83 1.38 -3.29
CA GLY A 105 12.83 0.18 -4.11
C GLY A 105 13.53 0.33 -5.44
N LYS A 106 13.63 -0.78 -6.17
CA LYS A 106 14.30 -0.82 -7.47
C LYS A 106 13.44 -0.13 -8.53
N ALA A 107 13.98 0.90 -9.19
CA ALA A 107 13.35 1.54 -10.33
C ALA A 107 13.55 0.70 -11.61
N VAL A 108 12.44 0.44 -12.30
CA VAL A 108 12.38 -0.25 -13.59
C VAL A 108 11.74 0.66 -14.65
N CYS A 109 10.95 1.64 -14.23
CA CYS A 109 10.46 2.71 -15.10
C CYS A 109 11.21 4.03 -14.85
N ASN A 110 10.99 5.01 -15.72
CA ASN A 110 11.59 6.33 -15.58
C ASN A 110 10.95 7.10 -14.42
N ILE A 111 11.77 7.64 -13.53
CA ILE A 111 11.33 8.56 -12.47
C ILE A 111 11.55 9.98 -12.98
N PRO A 112 10.52 10.85 -12.99
CA PRO A 112 10.68 12.23 -13.44
C PRO A 112 11.64 12.99 -12.54
N LYS A 113 12.46 13.86 -13.14
CA LYS A 113 13.34 14.76 -12.39
C LYS A 113 12.49 15.89 -11.77
N HIS A 114 12.22 15.79 -10.50
CA HIS A 114 11.46 16.79 -9.74
C HIS A 114 12.13 16.99 -8.37
N PRO A 115 12.25 18.23 -7.86
CA PRO A 115 12.97 18.53 -6.60
C PRO A 115 12.30 17.90 -5.37
N ASP A 116 11.02 17.55 -5.48
CA ASP A 116 10.24 16.99 -4.39
C ASP A 116 10.03 15.46 -4.52
N ILE A 117 10.58 14.81 -5.54
CA ILE A 117 10.61 13.35 -5.67
C ILE A 117 12.00 12.85 -5.34
N ILE A 118 12.10 12.03 -4.29
CA ILE A 118 13.37 11.57 -3.71
C ILE A 118 13.48 10.04 -3.89
N PRO A 119 14.10 9.56 -4.97
CA PRO A 119 14.35 8.13 -5.15
C PRO A 119 15.55 7.70 -4.32
N LEU A 120 15.35 6.78 -3.37
CA LEU A 120 16.41 6.23 -2.52
C LEU A 120 17.00 4.92 -3.08
N GLY A 121 16.32 4.30 -4.05
CA GLY A 121 16.68 2.97 -4.51
C GLY A 121 16.33 1.89 -3.48
N PHE A 122 17.08 0.79 -3.51
CA PHE A 122 16.91 -0.27 -2.54
C PHE A 122 17.55 0.15 -1.21
N VAL A 123 16.80 0.07 -0.13
CA VAL A 123 17.26 0.42 1.23
C VAL A 123 17.27 -0.83 2.12
N SER A 124 17.93 -0.78 3.27
CA SER A 124 17.86 -1.85 4.27
C SER A 124 16.47 -1.92 4.91
N GLU A 125 16.13 -3.07 5.52
CA GLU A 125 14.87 -3.21 6.27
C GLU A 125 14.77 -2.18 7.40
N GLU A 126 15.84 -1.95 8.13
CA GLU A 126 15.94 -0.94 9.18
C GLU A 126 15.60 0.47 8.66
N ASP A 127 16.21 0.86 7.53
CA ASP A 127 15.90 2.15 6.89
C ASP A 127 14.46 2.21 6.37
N LYS A 128 13.94 1.09 5.86
CA LYS A 128 12.55 1.01 5.40
C LYS A 128 11.58 1.31 6.54
N PHE A 129 11.71 0.60 7.65
CA PHE A 129 10.82 0.79 8.79
C PHE A 129 11.01 2.14 9.48
N SER A 130 12.26 2.60 9.62
CA SER A 130 12.56 3.94 10.15
C SER A 130 11.95 5.05 9.27
N GLY A 131 11.99 4.88 7.94
CA GLY A 131 11.39 5.82 7.02
C GLY A 131 9.85 5.72 6.95
N LEU A 132 9.29 4.51 7.07
CA LEU A 132 7.84 4.32 7.15
C LEU A 132 7.27 4.99 8.40
N SER A 133 7.89 4.77 9.57
CA SER A 133 7.34 5.20 10.88
C SER A 133 7.11 6.71 11.03
N ASP A 134 7.66 7.52 10.14
CA ASP A 134 7.58 8.99 10.19
C ASP A 134 6.98 9.60 8.91
N ALA A 135 6.50 8.75 8.01
CA ALA A 135 5.78 9.18 6.82
C ALA A 135 4.37 9.66 7.17
N ILE A 136 3.88 10.70 6.49
CA ILE A 136 2.48 11.13 6.62
C ILE A 136 1.54 10.01 6.13
N SER A 137 1.90 9.36 5.05
CA SER A 137 1.12 8.26 4.51
C SER A 137 1.99 7.39 3.59
N LEU A 138 1.76 6.09 3.60
CA LEU A 138 2.21 5.23 2.51
C LEU A 138 1.27 5.43 1.32
N VAL A 139 1.83 5.73 0.15
CA VAL A 139 1.04 5.85 -1.09
C VAL A 139 1.29 4.65 -1.99
N LEU A 140 0.24 3.92 -2.35
CA LEU A 140 0.35 2.76 -3.23
C LEU A 140 -0.63 2.86 -4.43
N PRO A 141 -0.09 3.14 -5.65
CA PRO A 141 -0.92 3.36 -6.83
C PRO A 141 -1.36 2.07 -7.56
N SER A 142 -0.95 0.90 -7.07
CA SER A 142 -1.18 -0.39 -7.73
C SER A 142 -2.65 -0.65 -8.02
N GLN A 143 -2.94 -1.09 -9.24
CA GLN A 143 -4.28 -1.53 -9.64
C GLN A 143 -4.56 -2.99 -9.26
N TYR A 144 -3.51 -3.77 -8.99
CA TYR A 144 -3.61 -5.20 -8.68
C TYR A 144 -2.66 -5.55 -7.55
N GLU A 145 -3.22 -6.04 -6.46
CA GLU A 145 -2.53 -6.61 -5.30
C GLU A 145 -3.32 -7.83 -4.80
N SER A 146 -2.63 -8.79 -4.22
CA SER A 146 -3.26 -9.93 -3.54
C SER A 146 -3.41 -9.69 -2.02
N LEU A 147 -2.46 -8.97 -1.41
CA LEU A 147 -2.48 -8.59 0.00
C LEU A 147 -1.83 -7.22 0.24
N SER A 148 -0.62 -7.00 -0.31
CA SER A 148 0.23 -5.84 -0.11
C SER A 148 0.87 -5.75 1.29
N ILE A 149 1.98 -6.47 1.46
CA ILE A 149 2.77 -6.43 2.72
C ILE A 149 3.18 -5.00 3.09
N ALA A 150 3.58 -4.16 2.12
CA ALA A 150 3.97 -2.77 2.40
C ALA A 150 2.85 -1.93 3.02
N VAL A 151 1.58 -2.19 2.63
CA VAL A 151 0.41 -1.55 3.26
C VAL A 151 0.27 -2.01 4.70
N LEU A 152 0.36 -3.31 4.96
CA LEU A 152 0.25 -3.84 6.31
C LEU A 152 1.41 -3.40 7.20
N GLU A 153 2.65 -3.35 6.68
CA GLU A 153 3.81 -2.81 7.40
C GLU A 153 3.62 -1.34 7.80
N ALA A 154 3.12 -0.50 6.90
CA ALA A 154 2.81 0.90 7.21
C ALA A 154 1.73 1.00 8.30
N MET A 155 0.63 0.26 8.14
CA MET A 155 -0.48 0.26 9.10
C MET A 155 -0.04 -0.29 10.47
N ALA A 156 0.83 -1.31 10.53
CA ALA A 156 1.40 -1.82 11.77
C ALA A 156 2.27 -0.80 12.52
N LEU A 157 2.77 0.22 11.85
CA LEU A 157 3.46 1.37 12.43
C LEU A 157 2.53 2.54 12.77
N GLY A 158 1.22 2.37 12.63
CA GLY A 158 0.25 3.46 12.78
C GLY A 158 0.36 4.53 11.69
N VAL A 159 0.84 4.16 10.50
CA VAL A 159 0.94 5.07 9.36
C VAL A 159 -0.25 4.87 8.43
N PRO A 160 -1.12 5.88 8.27
CA PRO A 160 -2.25 5.79 7.36
C PRO A 160 -1.82 5.55 5.92
N VAL A 161 -2.66 4.89 5.14
CA VAL A 161 -2.35 4.59 3.75
C VAL A 161 -3.25 5.35 2.78
N LEU A 162 -2.71 5.73 1.62
CA LEU A 162 -3.44 6.35 0.51
C LEU A 162 -3.27 5.50 -0.74
N VAL A 163 -4.30 4.77 -1.12
CA VAL A 163 -4.19 3.68 -2.08
C VAL A 163 -5.11 3.83 -3.29
N ASN A 164 -4.81 3.10 -4.37
CA ASN A 164 -5.65 3.08 -5.55
C ASN A 164 -6.95 2.29 -5.28
N GLY A 165 -8.09 2.99 -5.31
CA GLY A 165 -9.41 2.42 -5.09
C GLY A 165 -9.96 1.56 -6.24
N GLN A 166 -9.21 1.38 -7.33
CA GLN A 166 -9.51 0.39 -8.38
C GLN A 166 -9.04 -1.02 -7.97
N CYS A 167 -8.13 -1.13 -7.02
CA CYS A 167 -7.72 -2.40 -6.42
C CYS A 167 -8.65 -2.73 -5.26
N ASP A 168 -9.50 -3.74 -5.42
CA ASP A 168 -10.46 -4.16 -4.39
C ASP A 168 -9.76 -4.53 -3.07
N VAL A 169 -8.58 -5.17 -3.13
CA VAL A 169 -7.78 -5.55 -1.95
C VAL A 169 -7.32 -4.31 -1.17
N LEU A 170 -6.69 -3.35 -1.86
CA LEU A 170 -6.20 -2.13 -1.22
C LEU A 170 -7.33 -1.29 -0.64
N LYS A 171 -8.42 -1.12 -1.40
CA LYS A 171 -9.63 -0.48 -0.93
C LYS A 171 -10.22 -1.23 0.26
N GLY A 172 -10.18 -2.57 0.23
CA GLY A 172 -10.64 -3.44 1.31
C GLY A 172 -9.91 -3.16 2.63
N HIS A 173 -8.59 -2.98 2.61
CA HIS A 173 -7.84 -2.59 3.80
C HIS A 173 -8.34 -1.27 4.37
N CYS A 174 -8.49 -0.23 3.54
CA CYS A 174 -8.98 1.08 4.01
C CYS A 174 -10.39 0.99 4.58
N THR A 175 -11.32 0.30 3.92
CA THR A 175 -12.73 0.25 4.33
C THR A 175 -12.99 -0.63 5.56
N LYS A 176 -12.17 -1.65 5.80
CA LYS A 176 -12.27 -2.53 6.97
C LYS A 176 -11.64 -1.89 8.20
N SER A 177 -10.50 -1.20 8.02
CA SER A 177 -9.76 -0.61 9.11
C SER A 177 -10.20 0.80 9.48
N ASN A 178 -10.71 1.61 8.53
CA ASN A 178 -10.71 3.07 8.58
C ASN A 178 -9.32 3.69 8.83
N GLY A 179 -8.25 2.93 8.57
CA GLY A 179 -6.85 3.31 8.78
C GLY A 179 -6.19 3.91 7.53
N GLY A 180 -6.96 4.41 6.58
CA GLY A 180 -6.45 5.01 5.35
C GLY A 180 -7.53 5.43 4.39
N LEU A 181 -7.10 6.09 3.31
CA LEU A 181 -7.97 6.62 2.26
C LEU A 181 -7.67 5.95 0.92
N TYR A 182 -8.61 6.02 -0.01
CA TYR A 182 -8.42 5.52 -1.37
C TYR A 182 -8.89 6.54 -2.41
N TYR A 183 -8.28 6.50 -3.59
CA TYR A 183 -8.59 7.39 -4.71
C TYR A 183 -8.74 6.61 -6.02
N ARG A 184 -9.49 7.12 -6.98
CA ARG A 184 -9.67 6.57 -8.33
C ARG A 184 -9.21 7.51 -9.44
N ASN A 185 -9.00 8.78 -9.09
CA ASN A 185 -8.60 9.83 -10.01
C ASN A 185 -7.80 10.91 -9.24
N PHE A 186 -7.27 11.86 -10.00
CA PHE A 186 -6.46 12.95 -9.44
C PHE A 186 -7.21 13.76 -8.38
N PHE A 187 -8.46 14.12 -8.61
CA PHE A 187 -9.21 14.99 -7.68
C PHE A 187 -9.50 14.30 -6.35
N GLU A 188 -9.75 12.99 -6.38
CA GLU A 188 -9.88 12.19 -5.16
C GLU A 188 -8.53 12.06 -4.43
N PHE A 189 -7.41 11.91 -5.16
CA PHE A 189 -6.06 11.92 -4.60
C PHE A 189 -5.73 13.26 -3.92
N GLU A 190 -5.98 14.38 -4.62
CA GLU A 190 -5.81 15.73 -4.08
C GLU A 190 -6.70 15.96 -2.85
N GLY A 191 -7.96 15.57 -2.93
CA GLY A 191 -8.92 15.69 -1.82
C GLY A 191 -8.49 14.88 -0.60
N ALA A 192 -8.02 13.64 -0.80
CA ALA A 192 -7.53 12.79 0.28
C ALA A 192 -6.28 13.39 0.97
N LEU A 193 -5.32 13.89 0.21
CA LEU A 193 -4.15 14.56 0.79
C LEU A 193 -4.54 15.81 1.58
N ASN A 194 -5.39 16.67 1.01
CA ASN A 194 -5.87 17.86 1.70
C ASN A 194 -6.65 17.50 2.98
N TYR A 195 -7.40 16.40 2.97
CA TYR A 195 -8.09 15.90 4.16
C TYR A 195 -7.11 15.51 5.26
N LEU A 196 -6.06 14.71 4.96
CA LEU A 196 -5.05 14.32 5.93
C LEU A 196 -4.34 15.52 6.58
N PHE A 197 -4.15 16.62 5.83
CA PHE A 197 -3.50 17.81 6.36
C PHE A 197 -4.42 18.74 7.15
N SER A 198 -5.72 18.76 6.84
CA SER A 198 -6.67 19.71 7.42
C SER A 198 -7.50 19.14 8.58
N HIS A 199 -7.41 17.82 8.85
CA HIS A 199 -8.19 17.13 9.87
C HIS A 199 -7.27 16.32 10.80
N PRO A 200 -6.55 16.98 11.71
CA PRO A 200 -5.57 16.31 12.56
C PRO A 200 -6.16 15.28 13.53
N ASP A 201 -7.38 15.52 14.01
CA ASP A 201 -8.04 14.58 14.94
C ASP A 201 -8.42 13.29 14.21
N GLU A 202 -9.01 13.39 13.02
CA GLU A 202 -9.34 12.25 12.17
C GLU A 202 -8.08 11.53 11.65
N TYR A 203 -7.01 12.28 11.43
CA TYR A 203 -5.72 11.69 11.07
C TYR A 203 -5.16 10.83 12.21
N GLN A 204 -5.24 11.32 13.46
CA GLN A 204 -4.85 10.52 14.63
C GLN A 204 -5.72 9.28 14.78
N GLU A 205 -7.03 9.39 14.61
CA GLU A 205 -7.95 8.25 14.63
C GLU A 205 -7.58 7.22 13.54
N MET A 206 -7.24 7.68 12.32
CA MET A 206 -6.75 6.78 11.27
C MET A 206 -5.46 6.04 11.66
N GLN A 207 -4.54 6.69 12.36
CA GLN A 207 -3.31 6.07 12.82
C GLN A 207 -3.59 4.93 13.82
N GLU A 208 -4.45 5.17 14.79
CA GLU A 208 -4.89 4.18 15.78
C GLU A 208 -5.61 3.01 15.09
N ASN A 209 -6.56 3.29 14.23
CA ASN A 209 -7.31 2.31 13.46
C ASN A 209 -6.41 1.45 12.55
N ALA A 210 -5.40 2.04 11.91
CA ALA A 210 -4.44 1.33 11.09
C ALA A 210 -3.66 0.29 11.92
N TYR A 211 -3.16 0.71 13.07
CA TYR A 211 -2.39 -0.13 13.98
C TYR A 211 -3.24 -1.28 14.55
N GLU A 212 -4.42 -0.97 15.10
CA GLU A 212 -5.34 -1.96 15.66
C GLU A 212 -5.76 -3.02 14.63
N TYR A 213 -6.07 -2.58 13.40
CA TYR A 213 -6.45 -3.50 12.32
C TYR A 213 -5.38 -4.55 12.04
N VAL A 214 -4.11 -4.18 12.04
CA VAL A 214 -3.04 -5.15 11.79
C VAL A 214 -2.86 -6.08 12.98
N LEU A 215 -2.91 -5.58 14.20
CA LEU A 215 -2.83 -6.41 15.40
C LEU A 215 -3.96 -7.44 15.47
N GLU A 216 -5.20 -7.05 15.15
CA GLU A 216 -6.36 -7.93 15.22
C GLU A 216 -6.42 -8.95 14.09
N HIS A 217 -5.83 -8.65 12.93
CA HIS A 217 -6.06 -9.46 11.73
C HIS A 217 -4.80 -10.05 11.10
N TYR A 218 -3.62 -9.47 11.36
CA TYR A 218 -2.37 -9.79 10.68
C TYR A 218 -1.18 -9.98 11.63
N ASP A 219 -1.42 -10.05 12.93
CA ASP A 219 -0.43 -10.56 13.89
C ASP A 219 -0.19 -12.06 13.65
N TRP A 220 1.06 -12.53 13.80
CA TRP A 220 1.39 -13.93 13.57
C TRP A 220 0.63 -14.89 14.47
N ASP A 221 0.40 -14.53 15.74
CA ASP A 221 -0.36 -15.37 16.63
C ASP A 221 -1.81 -15.56 16.13
N VAL A 222 -2.42 -14.48 15.64
CA VAL A 222 -3.76 -14.52 15.03
C VAL A 222 -3.79 -15.36 13.74
N ILE A 223 -2.76 -15.25 12.91
CA ILE A 223 -2.67 -16.03 11.66
C ILE A 223 -2.47 -17.52 11.94
N LEU A 224 -1.67 -17.88 12.94
CA LEU A 224 -1.36 -19.26 13.29
C LEU A 224 -2.53 -19.99 13.97
N GLU A 225 -3.50 -19.26 14.51
CA GLU A 225 -4.73 -19.84 15.11
C GLU A 225 -5.83 -20.13 14.07
N ARG A 226 -5.70 -19.66 12.81
CA ARG A 226 -6.65 -19.90 11.71
C ARG A 226 -6.42 -21.26 11.05
#